data_ffd1984662c9d824aaa70d186ddaaaac
#
_entry.id   ffd1984662c9d824aaa70d186ddaaaac
#
_cell.length_a   1.000
_cell.length_b   1.000
_cell.length_c   1.000
_cell.angle_alpha   90.00
_cell.angle_beta   90.00
_cell.angle_gamma   90.00
#
_symmetry.space_group_name_H-M   'P 1'
#
loop_
_entity.id
_entity.type
_entity.pdbx_description
1 polymer ?
#
loop_
_entity_poly.entity_id
_entity_poly.type
_entity_poly.pdbx_seq_one_letter_code
_entity_poly.pdbx_strand_id
1 'polypeptide(L)'
;SRNIKIMCSFWEPYDEEREYSRLPCVIYLHGNSSSRCEVIPNLKYLLPLNITVLAFDFTACGRSEGEYISLGWYEILDVECVINFLRNSKKVSTIGLWGRSMGAATSIIYASKDPTIAGIFLDSPFYSLNLLIDELSKDKVSLPDFLVRQVIKMIKQTVKDKADFNIDDIEPGEYAQKCFVPAFFCHGKDDTFVNVHHCNDLYLWWVIKMISMSMSKLKKILLKNMQNQLMLHIDAFLL
;
A
#
# COMPACT_ATOMS: atom_id res chain seq x y z
N SER A 1 8.65 -0.86 -20.32
CA SER A 1 8.06 0.43 -19.86
C SER A 1 6.88 0.76 -20.78
N ARG A 2 5.73 1.10 -20.21
CA ARG A 2 4.50 1.37 -20.99
C ARG A 2 4.48 2.74 -21.65
N ASN A 3 5.46 3.48 -21.83
CA ASN A 3 5.53 4.81 -22.44
C ASN A 3 4.24 5.67 -22.30
N ILE A 4 3.69 5.70 -21.08
CA ILE A 4 2.45 6.39 -20.69
C ILE A 4 2.82 7.64 -19.90
N LYS A 5 2.17 8.75 -20.19
CA LYS A 5 2.36 10.00 -19.42
C LYS A 5 1.46 10.00 -18.21
N ILE A 6 2.06 10.21 -17.03
CA ILE A 6 1.37 10.32 -15.75
C ILE A 6 1.36 11.77 -15.31
N MET A 7 0.17 12.29 -14.97
CA MET A 7 0.00 13.64 -14.47
C MET A 7 0.24 13.68 -12.97
N CYS A 8 1.21 14.48 -12.53
CA CYS A 8 1.57 14.66 -11.13
C CYS A 8 1.36 16.09 -10.66
N SER A 9 1.16 16.24 -9.36
CA SER A 9 1.20 17.52 -8.65
C SER A 9 2.09 17.36 -7.42
N PHE A 10 2.91 18.36 -7.15
CA PHE A 10 3.83 18.37 -6.02
C PHE A 10 3.64 19.64 -5.19
N TRP A 11 3.47 19.49 -3.89
CA TRP A 11 3.28 20.59 -2.93
C TRP A 11 4.39 20.55 -1.91
N GLU A 12 4.94 21.73 -1.61
CA GLU A 12 6.01 21.93 -0.65
C GLU A 12 5.60 23.04 0.35
N PRO A 13 6.07 23.01 1.60
CA PRO A 13 6.04 24.16 2.49
C PRO A 13 6.80 25.34 1.86
N TYR A 14 6.45 26.57 2.21
CA TYR A 14 7.21 27.74 1.82
C TYR A 14 8.65 27.66 2.31
N ASP A 15 9.61 28.24 1.55
CA ASP A 15 11.05 28.12 1.86
C ASP A 15 11.39 28.68 3.23
N GLU A 16 10.70 29.74 3.69
CA GLU A 16 10.89 30.33 5.01
C GLU A 16 10.40 29.42 6.16
N GLU A 17 9.53 28.45 5.88
CA GLU A 17 8.96 27.53 6.86
C GLU A 17 9.71 26.17 6.91
N ARG A 18 10.69 25.97 6.04
CA ARG A 18 11.38 24.68 5.90
C ARG A 18 12.47 24.51 6.96
N GLU A 19 12.38 23.45 7.74
CA GLU A 19 13.41 23.10 8.71
C GLU A 19 14.69 22.54 8.08
N TYR A 20 14.55 21.87 6.92
CA TYR A 20 15.63 21.18 6.23
C TYR A 20 15.56 21.38 4.72
N SER A 21 16.71 21.29 4.06
CA SER A 21 16.79 21.38 2.59
C SER A 21 16.08 20.24 1.86
N ARG A 22 15.98 19.06 2.50
CA ARG A 22 15.27 17.88 1.99
C ARG A 22 14.26 17.43 3.03
N LEU A 23 12.99 17.49 2.69
CA LEU A 23 11.88 17.12 3.55
C LEU A 23 11.40 15.70 3.24
N PRO A 24 10.74 15.00 4.19
CA PRO A 24 10.02 13.78 3.89
C PRO A 24 8.90 14.05 2.89
N CYS A 25 8.55 13.06 2.10
CA CYS A 25 7.48 13.14 1.11
C CYS A 25 6.44 12.06 1.33
N VAL A 26 5.17 12.45 1.34
CA VAL A 26 4.05 11.53 1.22
C VAL A 26 3.61 11.48 -0.24
N ILE A 27 3.61 10.30 -0.83
CA ILE A 27 2.97 10.05 -2.12
C ILE A 27 1.52 9.64 -1.83
N TYR A 28 0.58 10.42 -2.35
CA TYR A 28 -0.85 10.12 -2.21
C TYR A 28 -1.36 9.32 -3.41
N LEU A 29 -1.97 8.18 -3.12
CA LEU A 29 -2.52 7.23 -4.07
C LEU A 29 -4.05 7.24 -3.95
N HIS A 30 -4.72 7.85 -4.91
CA HIS A 30 -6.17 8.03 -4.90
C HIS A 30 -6.95 6.73 -5.07
N GLY A 31 -8.22 6.75 -4.71
CA GLY A 31 -9.16 5.64 -4.89
C GLY A 31 -9.59 5.46 -6.35
N ASN A 32 -10.26 4.32 -6.66
CA ASN A 32 -10.86 4.11 -7.97
C ASN A 32 -11.86 5.25 -8.29
N SER A 33 -11.95 5.61 -9.57
CA SER A 33 -12.82 6.69 -10.07
C SER A 33 -12.54 8.08 -9.47
N SER A 34 -11.33 8.31 -8.95
CA SER A 34 -10.86 9.57 -8.38
C SER A 34 -9.68 10.15 -9.17
N SER A 35 -8.92 11.05 -8.58
CA SER A 35 -7.76 11.69 -9.17
C SER A 35 -6.81 12.22 -8.09
N ARG A 36 -5.64 12.75 -8.51
CA ARG A 36 -4.68 13.38 -7.61
C ARG A 36 -5.24 14.54 -6.78
N CYS A 37 -6.36 15.13 -7.20
CA CYS A 37 -7.01 16.21 -6.46
C CYS A 37 -7.63 15.74 -5.13
N GLU A 38 -7.80 14.44 -4.94
CA GLU A 38 -8.34 13.85 -3.71
C GLU A 38 -7.51 14.21 -2.46
N VAL A 39 -6.21 14.45 -2.63
CA VAL A 39 -5.30 14.81 -1.52
C VAL A 39 -5.49 16.24 -1.00
N ILE A 40 -6.08 17.14 -1.80
CA ILE A 40 -6.11 18.59 -1.49
C ILE A 40 -6.60 18.91 -0.07
N PRO A 41 -7.68 18.31 0.46
CA PRO A 41 -8.12 18.55 1.84
C PRO A 41 -7.08 18.19 2.90
N ASN A 42 -6.13 17.30 2.59
CA ASN A 42 -5.13 16.79 3.52
C ASN A 42 -3.85 17.66 3.54
N LEU A 43 -3.63 18.52 2.53
CA LEU A 43 -2.44 19.39 2.46
C LEU A 43 -2.30 20.29 3.68
N LYS A 44 -3.40 20.83 4.20
CA LYS A 44 -3.42 21.69 5.40
C LYS A 44 -2.90 21.00 6.67
N TYR A 45 -2.85 19.66 6.68
CA TYR A 45 -2.32 18.89 7.81
C TYR A 45 -0.86 18.46 7.59
N LEU A 46 -0.46 18.20 6.35
CA LEU A 46 0.86 17.67 6.03
C LEU A 46 1.92 18.78 5.87
N LEU A 47 1.60 19.83 5.11
CA LEU A 47 2.55 20.90 4.83
C LEU A 47 3.07 21.62 6.09
N PRO A 48 2.22 21.97 7.10
CA PRO A 48 2.70 22.57 8.34
C PRO A 48 3.62 21.66 9.19
N LEU A 49 3.62 20.34 8.92
CA LEU A 49 4.51 19.38 9.57
C LEU A 49 5.84 19.20 8.81
N ASN A 50 6.14 20.09 7.87
CA ASN A 50 7.31 19.97 7.01
C ASN A 50 7.35 18.67 6.19
N ILE A 51 6.18 18.18 5.77
CA ILE A 51 6.02 17.02 4.90
C ILE A 51 5.59 17.51 3.51
N THR A 52 6.42 17.25 2.50
CA THR A 52 6.03 17.49 1.10
C THR A 52 5.04 16.45 0.62
N VAL A 53 4.22 16.78 -0.35
CA VAL A 53 3.20 15.89 -0.87
C VAL A 53 3.31 15.79 -2.38
N LEU A 54 3.39 14.57 -2.89
CA LEU A 54 3.23 14.28 -4.30
C LEU A 54 1.94 13.48 -4.48
N ALA A 55 1.05 13.93 -5.35
CA ALA A 55 -0.08 13.14 -5.81
C ALA A 55 -0.07 13.04 -7.33
N PHE A 56 -0.53 11.93 -7.85
CA PHE A 56 -0.57 11.70 -9.28
C PHE A 56 -1.89 11.02 -9.66
N ASP A 57 -2.31 11.19 -10.89
CA ASP A 57 -3.40 10.44 -11.47
C ASP A 57 -2.83 9.09 -11.93
N PHE A 58 -3.39 7.98 -11.45
CA PHE A 58 -3.02 6.67 -11.97
C PHE A 58 -3.28 6.55 -13.47
N THR A 59 -2.63 5.60 -14.13
CA THR A 59 -2.93 5.24 -15.53
C THR A 59 -4.43 5.12 -15.74
N ALA A 60 -4.95 5.68 -16.83
CA ALA A 60 -6.37 5.75 -17.21
C ALA A 60 -7.25 6.55 -16.22
N CYS A 61 -6.68 7.32 -15.30
CA CYS A 61 -7.40 8.20 -14.38
C CYS A 61 -7.07 9.67 -14.63
N GLY A 62 -8.00 10.56 -14.29
CA GLY A 62 -7.81 12.00 -14.29
C GLY A 62 -7.32 12.54 -15.64
N ARG A 63 -6.07 13.01 -15.68
CA ARG A 63 -5.40 13.53 -16.88
C ARG A 63 -4.21 12.65 -17.33
N SER A 64 -3.99 11.52 -16.69
CA SER A 64 -3.00 10.54 -17.14
C SER A 64 -3.49 9.78 -18.37
N GLU A 65 -2.55 9.37 -19.20
CA GLU A 65 -2.84 8.50 -20.34
C GLU A 65 -3.13 7.07 -19.91
N GLY A 66 -3.66 6.25 -20.80
CA GLY A 66 -3.95 4.83 -20.60
C GLY A 66 -5.39 4.47 -20.90
N GLU A 67 -5.67 3.17 -20.93
CA GLU A 67 -6.99 2.64 -21.31
C GLU A 67 -7.70 1.92 -20.17
N TYR A 68 -6.95 1.26 -19.28
CA TYR A 68 -7.51 0.37 -18.25
C TYR A 68 -7.01 0.72 -16.86
N ILE A 69 -7.93 0.59 -15.90
CA ILE A 69 -7.65 0.57 -14.46
C ILE A 69 -7.64 -0.89 -14.03
N SER A 70 -6.63 -1.30 -13.27
CA SER A 70 -6.44 -2.71 -12.88
C SER A 70 -6.58 -2.96 -11.38
N LEU A 71 -7.00 -1.96 -10.61
CA LEU A 71 -7.29 -2.04 -9.17
C LEU A 71 -6.11 -2.53 -8.30
N GLY A 72 -4.88 -2.29 -8.73
CA GLY A 72 -3.67 -2.65 -7.99
C GLY A 72 -2.61 -3.40 -8.82
N TRP A 73 -2.96 -3.95 -9.99
CA TRP A 73 -2.01 -4.74 -10.79
C TRP A 73 -1.00 -3.87 -11.54
N TYR A 74 -1.47 -2.98 -12.42
CA TYR A 74 -0.60 -2.07 -13.17
C TYR A 74 -0.28 -0.79 -12.41
N GLU A 75 -1.10 -0.41 -11.44
CA GLU A 75 -0.92 0.80 -10.64
C GLU A 75 0.38 0.75 -9.84
N ILE A 76 0.91 -0.43 -9.49
CA ILE A 76 2.23 -0.57 -8.86
C ILE A 76 3.37 -0.04 -9.73
N LEU A 77 3.26 -0.11 -11.06
CA LEU A 77 4.27 0.40 -12.00
C LEU A 77 4.25 1.93 -12.04
N ASP A 78 3.07 2.53 -11.88
CA ASP A 78 2.94 3.98 -11.78
C ASP A 78 3.59 4.48 -10.48
N VAL A 79 3.34 3.79 -9.35
CA VAL A 79 3.99 4.07 -8.06
C VAL A 79 5.51 3.95 -8.18
N GLU A 80 6.01 2.89 -8.78
CA GLU A 80 7.46 2.68 -9.00
C GLU A 80 8.07 3.83 -9.82
N CYS A 81 7.40 4.25 -10.88
CA CYS A 81 7.85 5.36 -11.72
C CYS A 81 7.96 6.67 -10.92
N VAL A 82 6.92 6.99 -10.13
CA VAL A 82 6.87 8.20 -9.30
C VAL A 82 7.92 8.17 -8.19
N ILE A 83 8.11 7.04 -7.53
CA ILE A 83 9.14 6.86 -6.49
C ILE A 83 10.54 7.02 -7.08
N ASN A 84 10.81 6.41 -8.23
CA ASN A 84 12.10 6.54 -8.91
C ASN A 84 12.37 7.99 -9.33
N PHE A 85 11.35 8.70 -9.81
CA PHE A 85 11.47 10.14 -10.10
C PHE A 85 11.85 10.94 -8.86
N LEU A 86 11.17 10.75 -7.72
CA LEU A 86 11.47 11.45 -6.47
C LEU A 86 12.88 11.14 -5.95
N ARG A 87 13.29 9.87 -5.98
CA ARG A 87 14.63 9.46 -5.56
C ARG A 87 15.72 10.11 -6.41
N ASN A 88 15.53 10.12 -7.73
CA ASN A 88 16.47 10.71 -8.67
C ASN A 88 16.54 12.24 -8.56
N SER A 89 15.44 12.90 -8.19
CA SER A 89 15.38 14.36 -8.02
C SER A 89 16.25 14.87 -6.87
N LYS A 90 16.54 14.01 -5.88
CA LYS A 90 17.25 14.32 -4.62
C LYS A 90 16.59 15.45 -3.80
N LYS A 91 15.35 15.78 -4.07
CA LYS A 91 14.59 16.84 -3.38
C LYS A 91 13.98 16.38 -2.06
N VAL A 92 13.77 15.08 -1.90
CA VAL A 92 13.13 14.49 -0.72
C VAL A 92 14.11 13.64 0.10
N SER A 93 13.86 13.50 1.40
CA SER A 93 14.69 12.70 2.31
C SER A 93 14.18 11.26 2.41
N THR A 94 12.93 11.06 2.74
CA THR A 94 12.25 9.77 2.90
C THR A 94 10.90 9.80 2.16
N ILE A 95 10.38 8.64 1.83
CA ILE A 95 9.11 8.50 1.12
C ILE A 95 8.17 7.62 1.94
N GLY A 96 6.97 8.15 2.23
CA GLY A 96 5.82 7.40 2.73
C GLY A 96 4.72 7.31 1.67
N LEU A 97 3.83 6.33 1.78
CA LEU A 97 2.67 6.21 0.91
C LEU A 97 1.39 6.44 1.72
N TRP A 98 0.45 7.17 1.15
CA TRP A 98 -0.90 7.30 1.68
C TRP A 98 -1.87 6.86 0.59
N GLY A 99 -2.45 5.68 0.76
CA GLY A 99 -3.38 5.11 -0.22
C GLY A 99 -4.80 5.03 0.32
N ARG A 100 -5.77 5.31 -0.56
CA ARG A 100 -7.19 5.11 -0.30
C ARG A 100 -7.78 4.05 -1.22
N SER A 101 -8.50 3.06 -0.66
CA SER A 101 -9.17 1.98 -1.40
C SER A 101 -8.21 1.27 -2.38
N MET A 102 -8.39 1.39 -3.70
CA MET A 102 -7.44 0.93 -4.72
C MET A 102 -6.00 1.40 -4.44
N GLY A 103 -5.82 2.68 -4.07
CA GLY A 103 -4.51 3.22 -3.71
C GLY A 103 -3.93 2.58 -2.45
N ALA A 104 -4.77 2.18 -1.48
CA ALA A 104 -4.32 1.46 -0.29
C ALA A 104 -3.86 0.04 -0.64
N ALA A 105 -4.62 -0.70 -1.46
CA ALA A 105 -4.23 -2.00 -1.98
C ALA A 105 -2.91 -1.93 -2.76
N THR A 106 -2.78 -0.95 -3.66
CA THR A 106 -1.54 -0.68 -4.41
C THR A 106 -0.36 -0.39 -3.49
N SER A 107 -0.59 0.40 -2.41
CA SER A 107 0.45 0.72 -1.41
C SER A 107 0.97 -0.54 -0.71
N ILE A 108 0.09 -1.46 -0.31
CA ILE A 108 0.45 -2.73 0.32
C ILE A 108 1.31 -3.57 -0.63
N ILE A 109 0.84 -3.74 -1.88
CA ILE A 109 1.53 -4.55 -2.90
C ILE A 109 2.91 -3.97 -3.20
N TYR A 110 3.02 -2.64 -3.38
CA TYR A 110 4.30 -1.99 -3.66
C TYR A 110 5.25 -2.06 -2.46
N ALA A 111 4.78 -1.69 -1.25
CA ALA A 111 5.62 -1.67 -0.05
C ALA A 111 6.13 -3.06 0.36
N SER A 112 5.44 -4.14 -0.04
CA SER A 112 5.92 -5.51 0.16
C SER A 112 7.20 -5.81 -0.62
N LYS A 113 7.45 -5.08 -1.71
CA LYS A 113 8.60 -5.23 -2.61
C LYS A 113 9.71 -4.21 -2.33
N ASP A 114 9.38 -3.11 -1.67
CA ASP A 114 10.31 -2.00 -1.39
C ASP A 114 10.35 -1.66 0.11
N PRO A 115 11.24 -2.29 0.88
CA PRO A 115 11.34 -2.07 2.33
C PRO A 115 11.97 -0.71 2.69
N THR A 116 12.37 0.11 1.72
CA THR A 116 12.92 1.46 1.96
C THR A 116 11.84 2.54 2.07
N ILE A 117 10.57 2.18 1.86
CA ILE A 117 9.43 3.03 2.16
C ILE A 117 9.36 3.24 3.68
N ALA A 118 9.26 4.50 4.12
CA ALA A 118 9.33 4.86 5.53
C ALA A 118 8.09 4.44 6.33
N GLY A 119 6.92 4.41 5.67
CA GLY A 119 5.65 4.00 6.27
C GLY A 119 4.52 4.08 5.25
N ILE A 120 3.42 3.39 5.54
CA ILE A 120 2.22 3.44 4.71
C ILE A 120 0.99 3.79 5.57
N PHE A 121 0.15 4.68 5.05
CA PHE A 121 -1.18 4.98 5.60
C PHE A 121 -2.22 4.39 4.66
N LEU A 122 -3.07 3.52 5.20
CA LEU A 122 -4.03 2.71 4.47
C LEU A 122 -5.46 3.12 4.86
N ASP A 123 -6.12 3.84 3.96
CA ASP A 123 -7.50 4.26 4.13
C ASP A 123 -8.42 3.32 3.34
N SER A 124 -9.30 2.62 4.06
CA SER A 124 -10.29 1.68 3.52
C SER A 124 -9.69 0.63 2.57
N PRO A 125 -8.62 -0.08 2.98
CA PRO A 125 -8.00 -1.11 2.15
C PRO A 125 -8.91 -2.33 2.04
N PHE A 126 -8.87 -3.02 0.89
CA PHE A 126 -9.47 -4.35 0.75
C PHE A 126 -8.41 -5.46 0.85
N TYR A 127 -8.82 -6.60 1.42
CA TYR A 127 -7.97 -7.78 1.64
C TYR A 127 -7.72 -8.55 0.33
N SER A 128 -8.80 -8.75 -0.44
CA SER A 128 -8.84 -9.51 -1.69
C SER A 128 -9.83 -8.87 -2.63
N LEU A 129 -9.46 -8.71 -3.90
CA LEU A 129 -10.39 -8.18 -4.90
C LEU A 129 -11.50 -9.19 -5.20
N ASN A 130 -11.20 -10.47 -5.20
CA ASN A 130 -12.20 -11.52 -5.38
C ASN A 130 -13.24 -11.51 -4.25
N LEU A 131 -12.79 -11.43 -3.01
CA LEU A 131 -13.70 -11.37 -1.86
C LEU A 131 -14.60 -10.13 -1.95
N LEU A 132 -14.04 -8.97 -2.28
CA LEU A 132 -14.78 -7.73 -2.45
C LEU A 132 -15.84 -7.86 -3.58
N ILE A 133 -15.49 -8.46 -4.72
CA ILE A 133 -16.44 -8.71 -5.83
C ILE A 133 -17.56 -9.64 -5.37
N ASP A 134 -17.25 -10.72 -4.67
CA ASP A 134 -18.24 -11.67 -4.17
C ASP A 134 -19.22 -11.01 -3.18
N GLU A 135 -18.74 -10.17 -2.28
CA GLU A 135 -19.56 -9.43 -1.31
C GLU A 135 -20.46 -8.42 -2.01
N LEU A 136 -19.89 -7.57 -2.86
CA LEU A 136 -20.66 -6.58 -3.62
C LEU A 136 -21.70 -7.24 -4.52
N SER A 137 -21.40 -8.40 -5.08
CA SER A 137 -22.34 -9.14 -5.93
C SER A 137 -23.54 -9.66 -5.14
N LYS A 138 -23.34 -10.13 -3.92
CA LYS A 138 -24.43 -10.59 -3.03
C LYS A 138 -25.31 -9.44 -2.54
N ASP A 139 -24.68 -8.30 -2.23
CA ASP A 139 -25.40 -7.16 -1.66
C ASP A 139 -26.15 -6.33 -2.71
N LYS A 140 -25.63 -6.24 -3.93
CA LYS A 140 -26.14 -5.30 -4.95
C LYS A 140 -26.87 -5.97 -6.11
N VAL A 141 -26.74 -7.29 -6.28
CA VAL A 141 -27.28 -8.00 -7.44
C VAL A 141 -28.38 -8.97 -7.04
N SER A 142 -29.61 -8.69 -7.45
CA SER A 142 -30.79 -9.53 -7.19
C SER A 142 -30.96 -10.61 -8.27
N LEU A 143 -29.90 -11.40 -8.52
CA LEU A 143 -29.93 -12.53 -9.45
C LEU A 143 -29.61 -13.83 -8.72
N PRO A 144 -30.03 -14.99 -9.23
CA PRO A 144 -29.63 -16.31 -8.69
C PRO A 144 -28.11 -16.46 -8.72
N ASP A 145 -27.52 -17.03 -7.66
CA ASP A 145 -26.06 -17.16 -7.48
C ASP A 145 -25.34 -17.82 -8.66
N PHE A 146 -25.97 -18.78 -9.33
CA PHE A 146 -25.34 -19.46 -10.47
C PHE A 146 -25.16 -18.52 -11.67
N LEU A 147 -26.11 -17.59 -11.90
CA LEU A 147 -26.02 -16.58 -12.95
C LEU A 147 -24.96 -15.55 -12.60
N VAL A 148 -24.93 -15.08 -11.35
CA VAL A 148 -23.89 -14.15 -10.87
C VAL A 148 -22.49 -14.73 -11.10
N ARG A 149 -22.27 -15.98 -10.71
CA ARG A 149 -20.99 -16.67 -10.94
C ARG A 149 -20.61 -16.77 -12.42
N GLN A 150 -21.57 -17.03 -13.30
CA GLN A 150 -21.30 -17.05 -14.75
C GLN A 150 -20.90 -15.68 -15.28
N VAL A 151 -21.60 -14.61 -14.85
CA VAL A 151 -21.25 -13.23 -15.23
C VAL A 151 -19.87 -12.85 -14.73
N ILE A 152 -19.54 -13.12 -13.47
CA ILE A 152 -18.20 -12.85 -12.90
C ILE A 152 -17.13 -13.59 -13.70
N LYS A 153 -17.35 -14.86 -14.06
CA LYS A 153 -16.42 -15.63 -14.87
C LYS A 153 -16.19 -15.01 -16.25
N MET A 154 -17.27 -14.53 -16.89
CA MET A 154 -17.17 -13.84 -18.19
C MET A 154 -16.40 -12.51 -18.05
N ILE A 155 -16.64 -11.75 -16.99
CA ILE A 155 -15.91 -10.50 -16.70
C ILE A 155 -14.42 -10.80 -16.53
N LYS A 156 -14.04 -11.77 -15.69
CA LYS A 156 -12.65 -12.18 -15.46
C LYS A 156 -11.96 -12.58 -16.78
N GLN A 157 -12.63 -13.37 -17.61
CA GLN A 157 -12.08 -13.74 -18.91
C GLN A 157 -11.92 -12.52 -19.82
N THR A 158 -12.91 -11.63 -19.88
CA THR A 158 -12.83 -10.41 -20.69
C THR A 158 -11.70 -9.49 -20.26
N VAL A 159 -11.47 -9.34 -18.94
CA VAL A 159 -10.35 -8.55 -18.39
C VAL A 159 -9.02 -9.17 -18.80
N LYS A 160 -8.88 -10.51 -18.67
CA LYS A 160 -7.68 -11.22 -19.08
C LYS A 160 -7.39 -11.03 -20.56
N ASP A 161 -8.42 -11.15 -21.42
CA ASP A 161 -8.27 -11.05 -22.86
C ASP A 161 -7.95 -9.63 -23.35
N LYS A 162 -8.51 -8.60 -22.67
CA LYS A 162 -8.36 -7.20 -23.09
C LYS A 162 -7.22 -6.47 -22.42
N ALA A 163 -6.99 -6.73 -21.14
CA ALA A 163 -6.06 -5.98 -20.31
C ALA A 163 -4.86 -6.82 -19.84
N ASP A 164 -4.76 -8.08 -20.24
CA ASP A 164 -3.63 -8.99 -20.01
C ASP A 164 -3.23 -9.12 -18.52
N PHE A 165 -4.21 -9.15 -17.62
CA PHE A 165 -4.01 -9.49 -16.21
C PHE A 165 -5.16 -10.33 -15.67
N ASN A 166 -4.89 -11.04 -14.56
CA ASN A 166 -5.90 -11.85 -13.90
C ASN A 166 -6.39 -11.13 -12.63
N ILE A 167 -7.69 -10.91 -12.51
CA ILE A 167 -8.30 -10.33 -11.30
C ILE A 167 -7.97 -11.16 -10.06
N ASP A 168 -7.82 -12.49 -10.22
CA ASP A 168 -7.51 -13.40 -9.13
C ASP A 168 -6.12 -13.18 -8.52
N ASP A 169 -5.23 -12.47 -9.21
CA ASP A 169 -3.88 -12.18 -8.71
C ASP A 169 -3.82 -10.91 -7.84
N ILE A 170 -4.95 -10.21 -7.69
CA ILE A 170 -5.03 -8.97 -6.89
C ILE A 170 -5.46 -9.32 -5.47
N GLU A 171 -4.50 -9.76 -4.68
CA GLU A 171 -4.65 -10.25 -3.32
C GLU A 171 -3.75 -9.47 -2.34
N PRO A 172 -4.11 -8.21 -1.97
CA PRO A 172 -3.29 -7.41 -1.04
C PRO A 172 -2.98 -8.12 0.27
N GLY A 173 -3.87 -9.01 0.74
CA GLY A 173 -3.67 -9.83 1.94
C GLY A 173 -2.44 -10.74 1.88
N GLU A 174 -2.13 -11.32 0.71
CA GLU A 174 -0.91 -12.12 0.53
C GLU A 174 0.37 -11.26 0.57
N TYR A 175 0.30 -10.05 0.03
CA TYR A 175 1.41 -9.11 0.06
C TYR A 175 1.62 -8.52 1.45
N ALA A 176 0.54 -8.29 2.20
CA ALA A 176 0.60 -7.85 3.60
C ALA A 176 1.45 -8.78 4.46
N GLN A 177 1.36 -10.09 4.23
CA GLN A 177 2.17 -11.10 4.93
C GLN A 177 3.68 -10.97 4.64
N LYS A 178 4.06 -10.35 3.55
CA LYS A 178 5.46 -10.15 3.11
C LYS A 178 5.97 -8.72 3.35
N CYS A 179 5.08 -7.80 3.73
CA CYS A 179 5.41 -6.39 3.93
C CYS A 179 5.93 -6.11 5.34
N PHE A 180 7.08 -5.48 5.46
CA PHE A 180 7.74 -5.11 6.73
C PHE A 180 7.72 -3.61 7.02
N VAL A 181 7.11 -2.84 6.13
CA VAL A 181 6.98 -1.39 6.28
C VAL A 181 5.97 -1.08 7.37
N PRO A 182 6.23 -0.13 8.29
CA PRO A 182 5.24 0.29 9.27
C PRO A 182 3.96 0.76 8.60
N ALA A 183 2.80 0.34 9.12
CA ALA A 183 1.51 0.68 8.54
C ALA A 183 0.56 1.25 9.59
N PHE A 184 -0.20 2.28 9.17
CA PHE A 184 -1.34 2.81 9.89
C PHE A 184 -2.61 2.48 9.10
N PHE A 185 -3.62 1.94 9.78
CA PHE A 185 -4.88 1.53 9.18
C PHE A 185 -6.01 2.45 9.62
N CYS A 186 -6.82 2.90 8.66
CA CYS A 186 -8.02 3.68 8.86
C CYS A 186 -9.16 3.10 8.03
N HIS A 187 -10.36 3.01 8.61
CA HIS A 187 -11.53 2.50 7.89
C HIS A 187 -12.82 3.04 8.51
N GLY A 188 -13.76 3.43 7.66
CA GLY A 188 -15.10 3.81 8.11
C GLY A 188 -15.86 2.59 8.66
N LYS A 189 -16.34 2.68 9.90
CA LYS A 189 -17.08 1.55 10.53
C LYS A 189 -18.31 1.13 9.73
N ASP A 190 -18.96 2.11 9.10
CA ASP A 190 -20.21 1.92 8.34
C ASP A 190 -19.96 1.96 6.82
N ASP A 191 -18.76 1.61 6.37
CA ASP A 191 -18.43 1.51 4.96
C ASP A 191 -19.21 0.33 4.33
N THR A 192 -20.12 0.65 3.42
CA THR A 192 -20.98 -0.31 2.74
C THR A 192 -20.43 -0.77 1.39
N PHE A 193 -19.27 -0.24 0.98
CA PHE A 193 -18.63 -0.64 -0.26
C PHE A 193 -17.44 -1.58 -0.02
N VAL A 194 -16.50 -1.18 0.85
CA VAL A 194 -15.46 -2.07 1.35
C VAL A 194 -15.76 -2.33 2.83
N ASN A 195 -16.23 -3.51 3.16
CA ASN A 195 -16.59 -3.83 4.54
C ASN A 195 -15.36 -3.74 5.45
N VAL A 196 -15.55 -3.23 6.66
CA VAL A 196 -14.47 -2.99 7.65
C VAL A 196 -13.66 -4.26 8.00
N HIS A 197 -14.25 -5.46 7.84
CA HIS A 197 -13.51 -6.69 8.11
C HIS A 197 -12.29 -6.86 7.21
N HIS A 198 -12.30 -6.37 5.96
CA HIS A 198 -11.12 -6.39 5.09
C HIS A 198 -9.92 -5.69 5.74
N CYS A 199 -10.17 -4.53 6.36
CA CYS A 199 -9.14 -3.79 7.09
C CYS A 199 -8.69 -4.54 8.36
N ASN A 200 -9.65 -5.13 9.10
CA ASN A 200 -9.36 -5.89 10.31
C ASN A 200 -8.48 -7.13 10.01
N ASP A 201 -8.77 -7.84 8.93
CA ASP A 201 -8.00 -9.02 8.52
C ASP A 201 -6.58 -8.64 8.11
N LEU A 202 -6.41 -7.55 7.34
CA LEU A 202 -5.10 -7.00 7.01
C LEU A 202 -4.32 -6.57 8.25
N TYR A 203 -4.96 -5.85 9.18
CA TYR A 203 -4.36 -5.40 10.42
C TYR A 203 -3.90 -6.57 11.30
N LEU A 204 -4.73 -7.59 11.43
CA LEU A 204 -4.41 -8.79 12.21
C LEU A 204 -3.14 -9.47 11.70
N TRP A 205 -3.00 -9.66 10.40
CA TRP A 205 -1.78 -10.20 9.78
C TRP A 205 -0.55 -9.33 10.05
N TRP A 206 -0.71 -8.01 9.98
CA TRP A 206 0.37 -7.07 10.27
C TRP A 206 0.85 -7.17 11.72
N VAL A 207 -0.09 -7.21 12.68
CA VAL A 207 0.20 -7.33 14.12
C VAL A 207 0.85 -8.67 14.45
N ILE A 208 0.29 -9.79 13.96
CA ILE A 208 0.86 -11.14 14.18
C ILE A 208 2.31 -11.20 13.71
N LYS A 209 2.60 -10.62 12.57
CA LYS A 209 3.93 -10.58 12.00
C LYS A 209 4.90 -9.73 12.84
N MET A 210 4.47 -8.54 13.27
CA MET A 210 5.30 -7.69 14.13
C MET A 210 5.63 -8.36 15.46
N ILE A 211 4.68 -9.07 16.07
CA ILE A 211 4.88 -9.86 17.28
C ILE A 211 5.87 -11.02 17.01
N SER A 212 5.68 -11.76 15.93
CA SER A 212 6.55 -12.86 15.52
C SER A 212 8.00 -12.42 15.33
N MET A 213 8.20 -11.26 14.68
CA MET A 213 9.54 -10.66 14.50
C MET A 213 10.17 -10.25 15.83
N SER A 214 9.39 -9.60 16.71
CA SER A 214 9.85 -9.21 18.05
C SER A 214 10.28 -10.43 18.85
N MET A 215 9.48 -11.50 18.86
CA MET A 215 9.80 -12.77 19.51
C MET A 215 11.04 -13.45 18.93
N SER A 216 11.19 -13.46 17.61
CA SER A 216 12.38 -14.02 16.94
C SER A 216 13.64 -13.25 17.29
N LYS A 217 13.57 -11.92 17.35
CA LYS A 217 14.69 -11.05 17.74
C LYS A 217 15.06 -11.25 19.21
N LEU A 218 14.06 -11.37 20.09
CA LEU A 218 14.25 -11.65 21.51
C LEU A 218 14.90 -13.03 21.72
N LYS A 219 14.44 -14.05 21.01
CA LYS A 219 15.01 -15.41 21.05
C LYS A 219 16.49 -15.40 20.63
N LYS A 220 16.86 -14.66 19.58
CA LYS A 220 18.27 -14.51 19.16
C LYS A 220 19.14 -13.83 20.22
N ILE A 221 18.62 -12.78 20.89
CA ILE A 221 19.32 -12.09 21.96
C ILE A 221 19.54 -13.01 23.16
N LEU A 222 18.49 -13.74 23.57
CA LEU A 222 18.57 -14.69 24.68
C LEU A 222 19.57 -15.82 24.39
N LEU A 223 19.53 -16.42 23.19
CA LEU A 223 20.48 -17.45 22.78
C LEU A 223 21.92 -16.95 22.77
N LYS A 224 22.16 -15.73 22.28
CA LYS A 224 23.48 -15.11 22.29
C LYS A 224 23.99 -14.85 23.71
N ASN A 225 23.12 -14.38 24.61
CA ASN A 225 23.47 -14.18 26.01
C ASN A 225 23.74 -15.51 26.74
N MET A 226 22.96 -16.55 26.49
CA MET A 226 23.20 -17.89 27.03
C MET A 226 24.53 -18.48 26.53
N GLN A 227 24.86 -18.33 25.25
CA GLN A 227 26.14 -18.78 24.70
C GLN A 227 27.30 -18.04 25.34
N ASN A 228 27.20 -16.72 25.52
CA ASN A 228 28.23 -15.93 26.19
C ASN A 228 28.42 -16.33 27.66
N GLN A 229 27.33 -16.62 28.38
CA GLN A 229 27.43 -17.12 29.76
C GLN A 229 28.03 -18.52 29.84
N LEU A 230 27.70 -19.42 28.89
CA LEU A 230 28.29 -20.75 28.81
C LEU A 230 29.81 -20.69 28.55
N MET A 231 30.25 -19.82 27.66
CA MET A 231 31.70 -19.60 27.38
C MET A 231 32.43 -19.07 28.61
N LEU A 232 31.85 -18.10 29.34
CA LEU A 232 32.42 -17.57 30.56
C LEU A 232 32.57 -18.63 31.68
N HIS A 233 31.68 -19.64 31.72
CA HIS A 233 31.77 -20.75 32.66
C HIS A 233 32.82 -21.81 32.24
N ILE A 234 32.99 -22.02 30.94
CA ILE A 234 34.04 -22.95 30.44
C ILE A 234 35.42 -22.36 30.66
N ASP A 235 35.63 -21.06 30.41
CA ASP A 235 36.92 -20.41 30.69
C ASP A 235 37.27 -20.33 32.18
N ALA A 236 36.24 -20.27 33.06
CA ALA A 236 36.46 -20.34 34.51
C ALA A 236 36.75 -21.78 35.06
N PHE A 237 36.52 -22.82 34.26
CA PHE A 237 36.79 -24.23 34.61
C PHE A 237 38.13 -24.74 34.08
N LEU A 238 38.79 -23.96 33.19
CA LEU A 238 40.09 -24.27 32.56
C LEU A 238 41.27 -23.48 33.15
N LEU A 239 41.03 -22.69 34.19
CA LEU A 239 42.04 -22.02 35.04
C LEU A 239 42.07 -22.65 36.43
#